data_9bb6257f650af5bdc9a68c406653441b
#
_entry.id   9bb6257f650af5bdc9a68c406653441b
#
_cell.length_a   1.000
_cell.length_b   1.000
_cell.length_c   1.000
_cell.angle_alpha   90.00
_cell.angle_beta   90.00
_cell.angle_gamma   90.00
#
_symmetry.space_group_name_H-M   'P 1'
#
loop_
_entity.id
_entity.type
_entity.pdbx_description
1 polymer ?
#
loop_
_entity_poly.entity_id
_entity_poly.type
_entity_poly.pdbx_seq_one_letter_code
_entity_poly.pdbx_strand_id
1 'polypeptide(L)'
;EIVEHVQAQILSGELKPGDRIPAERELATHFGVSRAAVREAIKSLAEKGLVEVHVGRGTFVATLTTDHVVESMSLLLRDARNTPEHLQEAREILEVPIARLAAQHRTAEHIERLRAHMRTMEAQQHLTRAFIDADGDFHYELARATGNPVLEIVSRTLLTMLRSERGVRRNCPRRTP
;
A
#
# COMPACT_ATOMS: atom_id res chain seq x y z
N GLU A 1 -7.33 -20.85 15.54
CA GLU A 1 -8.53 -21.48 14.96
C GLU A 1 -9.53 -20.44 14.43
N ILE A 2 -10.15 -19.53 15.27
CA ILE A 2 -11.08 -18.49 14.78
C ILE A 2 -10.40 -17.54 13.80
N VAL A 3 -9.23 -17.02 14.16
CA VAL A 3 -8.42 -16.11 13.31
C VAL A 3 -8.11 -16.75 11.97
N GLU A 4 -7.64 -17.97 11.98
CA GLU A 4 -7.29 -18.73 10.76
C GLU A 4 -8.51 -18.99 9.89
N HIS A 5 -9.65 -19.35 10.51
CA HIS A 5 -10.89 -19.61 9.79
C HIS A 5 -11.40 -18.35 9.08
N VAL A 6 -11.54 -17.24 9.80
CA VAL A 6 -11.99 -15.97 9.21
C VAL A 6 -11.00 -15.46 8.16
N GLN A 7 -9.70 -15.58 8.43
CA GLN A 7 -8.67 -15.21 7.48
C GLN A 7 -8.76 -16.04 6.18
N ALA A 8 -9.00 -17.35 6.30
CA ALA A 8 -9.17 -18.23 5.14
C ALA A 8 -10.40 -17.84 4.31
N GLN A 9 -11.53 -17.51 4.95
CA GLN A 9 -12.75 -17.06 4.27
C GLN A 9 -12.54 -15.72 3.54
N ILE A 10 -11.76 -14.80 4.11
CA ILE A 10 -11.41 -13.53 3.45
C ILE A 10 -10.50 -13.80 2.25
N LEU A 11 -9.48 -14.63 2.41
CA LEU A 11 -8.53 -14.94 1.33
C LEU A 11 -9.16 -15.74 0.19
N SER A 12 -10.11 -16.62 0.48
CA SER A 12 -10.87 -17.36 -0.54
C SER A 12 -11.94 -16.51 -1.25
N GLY A 13 -12.24 -15.30 -0.74
CA GLY A 13 -13.30 -14.43 -1.26
C GLY A 13 -14.71 -14.85 -0.83
N GLU A 14 -14.83 -15.80 0.09
CA GLU A 14 -16.13 -16.17 0.71
C GLU A 14 -16.67 -15.00 1.54
N LEU A 15 -15.79 -14.34 2.31
CA LEU A 15 -16.06 -13.07 2.96
C LEU A 15 -15.42 -11.94 2.14
N LYS A 16 -16.23 -11.00 1.68
CA LYS A 16 -15.81 -9.86 0.85
C LYS A 16 -15.60 -8.61 1.70
N PRO A 17 -14.78 -7.65 1.25
CA PRO A 17 -14.68 -6.34 1.89
C PRO A 17 -16.05 -5.70 2.11
N GLY A 18 -16.31 -5.24 3.34
CA GLY A 18 -17.59 -4.69 3.77
C GLY A 18 -18.60 -5.71 4.29
N ASP A 19 -18.35 -7.01 4.13
CA ASP A 19 -19.24 -8.03 4.71
C ASP A 19 -19.15 -8.00 6.23
N ARG A 20 -20.29 -8.24 6.87
CA ARG A 20 -20.38 -8.27 8.32
C ARG A 20 -19.94 -9.62 8.85
N ILE A 21 -18.99 -9.62 9.77
CA ILE A 21 -18.59 -10.81 10.53
C ILE A 21 -19.74 -11.19 11.50
N PRO A 22 -20.05 -12.49 11.68
CA PRO A 22 -21.02 -12.92 12.65
C PRO A 22 -20.78 -12.37 14.06
N ALA A 23 -21.84 -12.16 14.83
CA ALA A 23 -21.71 -11.57 16.15
C ALA A 23 -20.85 -12.44 17.10
N GLU A 24 -20.17 -11.81 18.08
CA GLU A 24 -19.32 -12.53 19.05
C GLU A 24 -20.04 -13.75 19.68
N ARG A 25 -21.36 -13.63 19.95
CA ARG A 25 -22.16 -14.72 20.52
C ARG A 25 -22.30 -15.88 19.54
N GLU A 26 -22.51 -15.60 18.27
CA GLU A 26 -22.67 -16.61 17.23
C GLU A 26 -21.34 -17.35 16.99
N LEU A 27 -20.24 -16.60 16.89
CA LEU A 27 -18.90 -17.19 16.78
C LEU A 27 -18.55 -18.03 18.01
N ALA A 28 -18.86 -17.56 19.22
CA ALA A 28 -18.63 -18.31 20.46
C ALA A 28 -19.36 -19.64 20.45
N THR A 29 -20.63 -19.64 20.01
CA THR A 29 -21.43 -20.86 19.89
C THR A 29 -20.89 -21.78 18.80
N HIS A 30 -20.54 -21.25 17.62
CA HIS A 30 -20.06 -22.01 16.48
C HIS A 30 -18.73 -22.73 16.78
N PHE A 31 -17.80 -22.03 17.44
CA PHE A 31 -16.48 -22.57 17.77
C PHE A 31 -16.41 -23.26 19.15
N GLY A 32 -17.48 -23.25 19.95
CA GLY A 32 -17.47 -23.85 21.27
C GLY A 32 -16.53 -23.16 22.27
N VAL A 33 -16.31 -21.86 22.14
CA VAL A 33 -15.37 -21.07 22.96
C VAL A 33 -16.06 -19.96 23.74
N SER A 34 -15.35 -19.33 24.67
CA SER A 34 -15.86 -18.19 25.42
C SER A 34 -15.97 -16.93 24.51
N ARG A 35 -16.90 -16.03 24.85
CA ARG A 35 -17.00 -14.72 24.17
C ARG A 35 -15.73 -13.87 24.33
N ALA A 36 -14.99 -14.05 25.43
CA ALA A 36 -13.71 -13.40 25.64
C ALA A 36 -12.66 -13.87 24.61
N ALA A 37 -12.60 -15.19 24.33
CA ALA A 37 -11.71 -15.74 23.32
C ALA A 37 -12.05 -15.22 21.90
N VAL A 38 -13.35 -15.11 21.59
CA VAL A 38 -13.77 -14.49 20.31
C VAL A 38 -13.34 -13.04 20.21
N ARG A 39 -13.47 -12.28 21.28
CA ARG A 39 -13.08 -10.86 21.30
C ARG A 39 -11.59 -10.67 21.07
N GLU A 40 -10.75 -11.51 21.68
CA GLU A 40 -9.31 -11.53 21.41
C GLU A 40 -9.00 -11.93 19.96
N ALA A 41 -9.74 -12.88 19.40
CA ALA A 41 -9.59 -13.24 17.98
C ALA A 41 -9.95 -12.07 17.04
N ILE A 42 -11.07 -11.38 17.31
CA ILE A 42 -11.48 -10.19 16.53
C ILE A 42 -10.44 -9.09 16.66
N LYS A 43 -9.90 -8.87 17.86
CA LYS A 43 -8.82 -7.89 18.07
C LYS A 43 -7.57 -8.23 17.24
N SER A 44 -7.16 -9.50 17.26
CA SER A 44 -6.03 -9.97 16.43
C SER A 44 -6.28 -9.80 14.94
N LEU A 45 -7.50 -10.05 14.46
CA LEU A 45 -7.88 -9.80 13.07
C LEU A 45 -7.84 -8.30 12.72
N ALA A 46 -8.28 -7.45 13.65
CA ALA A 46 -8.22 -5.98 13.47
C ALA A 46 -6.79 -5.46 13.46
N GLU A 47 -5.91 -5.99 14.33
CA GLU A 47 -4.47 -5.67 14.34
C GLU A 47 -3.78 -6.08 13.03
N LYS A 48 -4.26 -7.15 12.38
CA LYS A 48 -3.81 -7.57 11.04
C LYS A 48 -4.43 -6.75 9.90
N GLY A 49 -5.33 -5.82 10.21
CA GLY A 49 -6.05 -5.03 9.20
C GLY A 49 -7.06 -5.83 8.37
N LEU A 50 -7.46 -7.02 8.83
CA LEU A 50 -8.41 -7.88 8.12
C LEU A 50 -9.87 -7.52 8.40
N VAL A 51 -10.15 -6.92 9.55
CA VAL A 51 -11.49 -6.48 9.96
C VAL A 51 -11.46 -5.11 10.61
N GLU A 52 -12.59 -4.41 10.56
CA GLU A 52 -12.85 -3.15 11.24
C GLU A 52 -13.96 -3.32 12.26
N VAL A 53 -13.71 -2.86 13.49
CA VAL A 53 -14.72 -2.91 14.58
C VAL A 53 -15.41 -1.57 14.69
N HIS A 54 -16.69 -1.51 14.39
CA HIS A 54 -17.53 -0.32 14.52
C HIS A 54 -18.40 -0.42 15.77
N VAL A 55 -18.16 0.47 16.75
CA VAL A 55 -18.91 0.47 18.01
C VAL A 55 -20.42 0.55 17.74
N GLY A 56 -21.19 -0.36 18.30
CA GLY A 56 -22.65 -0.44 18.14
C GLY A 56 -23.14 -0.97 16.78
N ARG A 57 -22.25 -1.14 15.78
CA ARG A 57 -22.61 -1.63 14.44
C ARG A 57 -22.13 -3.05 14.16
N GLY A 58 -21.06 -3.48 14.82
CA GLY A 58 -20.46 -4.80 14.66
C GLY A 58 -19.08 -4.76 14.02
N THR A 59 -18.61 -5.94 13.62
CA THR A 59 -17.32 -6.14 12.96
C THR A 59 -17.55 -6.42 11.48
N PHE A 60 -16.74 -5.79 10.62
CA PHE A 60 -16.85 -5.90 9.18
C PHE A 60 -15.49 -6.27 8.57
N VAL A 61 -15.50 -6.96 7.44
CA VAL A 61 -14.28 -7.23 6.67
C VAL A 61 -13.71 -5.91 6.17
N ALA A 62 -12.45 -5.65 6.48
CA ALA A 62 -11.76 -4.45 6.04
C ALA A 62 -11.52 -4.48 4.51
N THR A 63 -11.52 -3.32 3.89
CA THR A 63 -10.99 -3.20 2.54
C THR A 63 -9.47 -3.27 2.65
N LEU A 64 -8.89 -4.39 2.22
CA LEU A 64 -7.43 -4.54 2.17
C LEU A 64 -6.90 -3.54 1.15
N THR A 65 -6.48 -2.38 1.64
CA THR A 65 -5.77 -1.41 0.82
C THR A 65 -4.27 -1.70 0.85
N THR A 66 -3.62 -1.44 -0.26
CA THR A 66 -2.15 -1.51 -0.32
C THR A 66 -1.47 -0.52 0.63
N ASP A 67 -2.22 0.44 1.18
CA ASP A 67 -1.71 1.51 2.05
C ASP A 67 -1.10 0.96 3.34
N HIS A 68 -1.75 0.00 4.01
CA HIS A 68 -1.20 -0.64 5.21
C HIS A 68 0.09 -1.42 4.92
N VAL A 69 0.17 -2.07 3.76
CA VAL A 69 1.39 -2.78 3.34
C VAL A 69 2.51 -1.76 3.09
N VAL A 70 2.21 -0.69 2.36
CA VAL A 70 3.14 0.41 2.06
C VAL A 70 3.63 1.06 3.35
N GLU A 71 2.74 1.35 4.31
CA GLU A 71 3.09 1.95 5.59
C GLU A 71 4.01 1.03 6.40
N SER A 72 3.64 -0.25 6.56
CA SER A 72 4.45 -1.23 7.31
C SER A 72 5.82 -1.45 6.68
N MET A 73 5.90 -1.60 5.36
CA MET A 73 7.17 -1.70 4.65
C MET A 73 7.99 -0.41 4.76
N SER A 74 7.34 0.74 4.69
CA SER A 74 8.01 2.04 4.85
C SER A 74 8.63 2.19 6.24
N LEU A 75 7.97 1.69 7.29
CA LEU A 75 8.53 1.68 8.64
C LEU A 75 9.76 0.77 8.74
N LEU A 76 9.68 -0.46 8.20
CA LEU A 76 10.81 -1.39 8.21
C LEU A 76 12.02 -0.87 7.44
N LEU A 77 11.77 -0.20 6.32
CA LEU A 77 12.82 0.32 5.44
C LEU A 77 13.37 1.69 5.89
N ARG A 78 12.77 2.32 6.92
CA ARG A 78 13.33 3.52 7.60
C ARG A 78 14.47 3.21 8.56
N ASP A 79 14.85 1.95 8.73
CA ASP A 79 16.04 1.58 9.50
C ASP A 79 17.26 2.31 8.90
N ALA A 80 18.13 2.82 9.78
CA ALA A 80 19.34 3.57 9.44
C ALA A 80 20.31 2.84 8.47
N ARG A 81 20.11 1.55 8.24
CA ARG A 81 20.84 0.73 7.27
C ARG A 81 20.38 0.92 5.82
N ASN A 82 19.19 1.47 5.61
CA ASN A 82 18.64 1.72 4.29
C ASN A 82 18.91 3.17 3.91
N THR A 83 19.81 3.37 2.96
CA THR A 83 20.13 4.69 2.47
C THR A 83 19.26 5.05 1.25
N PRO A 84 19.08 6.34 0.95
CA PRO A 84 18.40 6.76 -0.28
C PRO A 84 19.02 6.17 -1.55
N GLU A 85 20.33 5.90 -1.53
CA GLU A 85 21.05 5.27 -2.61
C GLU A 85 20.59 3.82 -2.84
N HIS A 86 20.37 3.04 -1.78
CA HIS A 86 19.79 1.68 -1.86
C HIS A 86 18.38 1.68 -2.46
N LEU A 87 17.56 2.66 -2.07
CA LEU A 87 16.21 2.81 -2.65
C LEU A 87 16.25 3.17 -4.13
N GLN A 88 17.19 4.05 -4.50
CA GLN A 88 17.39 4.45 -5.88
C GLN A 88 17.90 3.28 -6.75
N GLU A 89 18.84 2.49 -6.24
CA GLU A 89 19.35 1.29 -6.90
C GLU A 89 18.23 0.26 -7.12
N ALA A 90 17.42 -0.02 -6.09
CA ALA A 90 16.28 -0.93 -6.21
C ALA A 90 15.26 -0.44 -7.26
N ARG A 91 15.03 0.88 -7.31
CA ARG A 91 14.17 1.51 -8.30
C ARG A 91 14.72 1.30 -9.72
N GLU A 92 15.97 1.60 -9.96
CA GLU A 92 16.61 1.46 -11.28
C GLU A 92 16.55 0.02 -11.80
N ILE A 93 16.77 -0.95 -10.92
CA ILE A 93 16.66 -2.38 -11.27
C ILE A 93 15.23 -2.75 -11.71
N LEU A 94 14.21 -2.17 -11.08
CA LEU A 94 12.81 -2.50 -11.34
C LEU A 94 12.20 -1.72 -12.51
N GLU A 95 12.56 -0.46 -12.70
CA GLU A 95 11.89 0.43 -13.66
C GLU A 95 12.07 0.01 -15.11
N VAL A 96 13.24 -0.47 -15.50
CA VAL A 96 13.49 -0.90 -16.89
C VAL A 96 12.63 -2.11 -17.29
N PRO A 97 12.56 -3.21 -16.51
CA PRO A 97 11.62 -4.30 -16.78
C PRO A 97 10.16 -3.88 -16.72
N ILE A 98 9.80 -3.01 -15.76
CA ILE A 98 8.43 -2.48 -15.63
C ILE A 98 8.04 -1.69 -16.88
N ALA A 99 8.89 -0.78 -17.36
CA ALA A 99 8.63 0.00 -18.56
C ALA A 99 8.45 -0.89 -19.81
N ARG A 100 9.25 -1.97 -19.91
CA ARG A 100 9.12 -2.96 -21.00
C ARG A 100 7.76 -3.65 -20.95
N LEU A 101 7.32 -4.13 -19.79
CA LEU A 101 6.02 -4.77 -19.62
C LEU A 101 4.87 -3.79 -19.85
N ALA A 102 4.98 -2.57 -19.31
CA ALA A 102 4.01 -1.51 -19.54
C ALA A 102 3.84 -1.22 -21.04
N ALA A 103 4.94 -1.17 -21.79
CA ALA A 103 4.88 -0.96 -23.24
C ALA A 103 4.12 -2.07 -23.97
N GLN A 104 4.05 -3.29 -23.44
CA GLN A 104 3.31 -4.41 -24.00
C GLN A 104 1.81 -4.39 -23.64
N HIS A 105 1.48 -4.00 -22.42
CA HIS A 105 0.14 -4.14 -21.84
C HIS A 105 -0.65 -2.82 -21.71
N ARG A 106 -0.02 -1.68 -21.96
CA ARG A 106 -0.64 -0.36 -21.81
C ARG A 106 -1.92 -0.20 -22.61
N THR A 107 -2.87 0.51 -22.05
CA THR A 107 -4.04 1.02 -22.73
C THR A 107 -3.83 2.47 -23.18
N ALA A 108 -4.76 2.99 -24.01
CA ALA A 108 -4.76 4.40 -24.40
C ALA A 108 -4.91 5.32 -23.15
N GLU A 109 -5.69 4.88 -22.16
CA GLU A 109 -5.89 5.61 -20.91
C GLU A 109 -4.58 5.75 -20.10
N HIS A 110 -3.78 4.66 -20.00
CA HIS A 110 -2.46 4.74 -19.36
C HIS A 110 -1.54 5.75 -20.05
N ILE A 111 -1.54 5.79 -21.38
CA ILE A 111 -0.73 6.76 -22.15
C ILE A 111 -1.16 8.20 -21.86
N GLU A 112 -2.46 8.48 -21.79
CA GLU A 112 -2.94 9.83 -21.48
C GLU A 112 -2.58 10.27 -20.06
N ARG A 113 -2.64 9.36 -19.07
CA ARG A 113 -2.20 9.64 -17.71
C ARG A 113 -0.69 9.90 -17.64
N LEU A 114 0.12 9.06 -18.29
CA LEU A 114 1.57 9.28 -18.37
C LEU A 114 1.90 10.64 -18.98
N ARG A 115 1.24 11.01 -20.07
CA ARG A 115 1.40 12.34 -20.69
C ARG A 115 0.97 13.47 -19.77
N ALA A 116 -0.08 13.29 -18.98
CA ALA A 116 -0.52 14.30 -18.02
C ALA A 116 0.56 14.53 -16.92
N HIS A 117 1.15 13.47 -16.38
CA HIS A 117 2.23 13.58 -15.41
C HIS A 117 3.47 14.25 -16.00
N MET A 118 3.84 13.89 -17.25
CA MET A 118 4.94 14.55 -17.96
C MET A 118 4.71 16.07 -18.14
N ARG A 119 3.51 16.47 -18.58
CA ARG A 119 3.17 17.90 -18.70
C ARG A 119 3.28 18.64 -17.36
N THR A 120 2.87 17.99 -16.26
CA THR A 120 3.02 18.59 -14.93
C THR A 120 4.50 18.75 -14.56
N MET A 121 5.34 17.77 -14.83
CA MET A 121 6.79 17.88 -14.60
C MET A 121 7.44 18.97 -15.45
N GLU A 122 7.06 19.08 -16.72
CA GLU A 122 7.57 20.12 -17.63
C GLU A 122 7.17 21.54 -17.19
N ALA A 123 5.96 21.70 -16.65
CA ALA A 123 5.46 22.99 -16.18
C ALA A 123 6.04 23.41 -14.81
N GLN A 124 6.68 22.53 -14.09
CA GLN A 124 7.20 22.78 -12.74
C GLN A 124 8.72 22.90 -12.74
N GLN A 125 9.24 23.72 -11.83
CA GLN A 125 10.68 23.73 -11.56
C GLN A 125 11.09 22.40 -10.90
N HIS A 126 12.26 21.89 -11.25
CA HIS A 126 12.81 20.69 -10.64
C HIS A 126 12.83 20.81 -9.10
N LEU A 127 12.51 19.70 -8.43
CA LEU A 127 12.47 19.58 -6.97
C LEU A 127 11.36 20.37 -6.27
N THR A 128 10.40 20.95 -6.96
CA THR A 128 9.16 21.39 -6.31
C THR A 128 8.35 20.19 -5.81
N ARG A 129 7.46 20.41 -4.83
CA ARG A 129 6.57 19.34 -4.35
C ARG A 129 5.74 18.76 -5.51
N ALA A 130 5.19 19.62 -6.34
CA ALA A 130 4.38 19.21 -7.49
C ALA A 130 5.19 18.38 -8.51
N PHE A 131 6.47 18.73 -8.75
CA PHE A 131 7.35 17.93 -9.60
C PHE A 131 7.60 16.54 -9.00
N ILE A 132 7.95 16.46 -7.70
CA ILE A 132 8.23 15.19 -7.01
C ILE A 132 6.99 14.28 -6.99
N ASP A 133 5.82 14.86 -6.77
CA ASP A 133 4.58 14.09 -6.77
C ASP A 133 4.25 13.59 -8.19
N ALA A 134 4.39 14.43 -9.23
CA ALA A 134 4.16 14.03 -10.62
C ALA A 134 5.18 12.99 -11.13
N ASP A 135 6.47 13.10 -10.74
CA ASP A 135 7.52 12.10 -11.02
C ASP A 135 7.12 10.73 -10.41
N GLY A 136 6.75 10.72 -9.15
CA GLY A 136 6.30 9.49 -8.52
C GLY A 136 5.02 8.92 -9.13
N ASP A 137 4.05 9.75 -9.48
CA ASP A 137 2.81 9.30 -10.12
C ASP A 137 3.05 8.75 -11.52
N PHE A 138 4.00 9.32 -12.27
CA PHE A 138 4.43 8.79 -13.56
C PHE A 138 4.98 7.36 -13.43
N HIS A 139 5.90 7.12 -12.50
CA HIS A 139 6.46 5.78 -12.27
C HIS A 139 5.44 4.78 -11.73
N TYR A 140 4.52 5.24 -10.90
CA TYR A 140 3.40 4.43 -10.43
C TYR A 140 2.47 4.02 -11.58
N GLU A 141 2.14 4.95 -12.50
CA GLU A 141 1.31 4.65 -13.66
C GLU A 141 2.00 3.67 -14.63
N LEU A 142 3.34 3.70 -14.76
CA LEU A 142 4.07 2.66 -15.48
C LEU A 142 3.86 1.28 -14.85
N ALA A 143 3.95 1.17 -13.52
CA ALA A 143 3.70 -0.09 -12.84
C ALA A 143 2.27 -0.59 -13.05
N ARG A 144 1.27 0.28 -12.98
CA ARG A 144 -0.13 -0.03 -13.27
C ARG A 144 -0.33 -0.54 -14.70
N ALA A 145 0.32 0.11 -15.66
CA ALA A 145 0.24 -0.25 -17.08
C ALA A 145 0.80 -1.64 -17.38
N THR A 146 1.54 -2.27 -16.46
CA THR A 146 1.98 -3.68 -16.61
C THR A 146 0.82 -4.67 -16.48
N GLY A 147 -0.27 -4.31 -15.81
CA GLY A 147 -1.35 -5.22 -15.42
C GLY A 147 -0.97 -6.22 -14.33
N ASN A 148 0.21 -6.07 -13.70
CA ASN A 148 0.68 -6.96 -12.65
C ASN A 148 0.52 -6.29 -11.27
N PRO A 149 -0.44 -6.74 -10.43
CA PRO A 149 -0.70 -6.11 -9.14
C PRO A 149 0.46 -6.18 -8.16
N VAL A 150 1.35 -7.18 -8.28
CA VAL A 150 2.54 -7.29 -7.42
C VAL A 150 3.52 -6.16 -7.74
N LEU A 151 3.77 -5.89 -9.03
CA LEU A 151 4.65 -4.79 -9.45
C LEU A 151 4.06 -3.44 -9.06
N GLU A 152 2.74 -3.29 -9.11
CA GLU A 152 2.04 -2.09 -8.64
C GLU A 152 2.31 -1.83 -7.14
N ILE A 153 2.13 -2.85 -6.27
CA ILE A 153 2.35 -2.75 -4.83
C ILE A 153 3.82 -2.42 -4.52
N VAL A 154 4.76 -3.14 -5.12
CA VAL A 154 6.20 -2.94 -4.89
C VAL A 154 6.62 -1.54 -5.32
N SER A 155 6.23 -1.10 -6.51
CA SER A 155 6.56 0.24 -7.02
C SER A 155 5.98 1.33 -6.12
N ARG A 156 4.72 1.20 -5.71
CA ARG A 156 4.07 2.17 -4.81
C ARG A 156 4.81 2.31 -3.48
N THR A 157 5.26 1.19 -2.91
CA THR A 157 6.04 1.18 -1.66
C THR A 157 7.35 1.97 -1.82
N LEU A 158 8.15 1.65 -2.83
CA LEU A 158 9.43 2.32 -3.09
C LEU A 158 9.25 3.82 -3.35
N LEU A 159 8.25 4.20 -4.15
CA LEU A 159 7.97 5.60 -4.47
C LEU A 159 7.52 6.40 -3.25
N THR A 160 6.69 5.82 -2.38
CA THR A 160 6.26 6.47 -1.13
C THR A 160 7.45 6.77 -0.23
N MET A 161 8.39 5.86 -0.13
CA MET A 161 9.62 6.05 0.64
C MET A 161 10.51 7.14 0.06
N LEU A 162 10.77 7.12 -1.25
CA LEU A 162 11.57 8.14 -1.93
C LEU A 162 10.95 9.54 -1.81
N ARG A 163 9.62 9.65 -1.85
CA ARG A 163 8.91 10.92 -1.62
C ARG A 163 9.13 11.44 -0.20
N SER A 164 9.06 10.57 0.81
CA SER A 164 9.27 10.94 2.21
C SER A 164 10.70 11.44 2.46
N GLU A 165 11.70 10.79 1.90
CA GLU A 165 13.10 11.16 1.98
C GLU A 165 13.38 12.53 1.33
N ARG A 166 12.87 12.76 0.12
CA ARG A 166 13.02 14.04 -0.59
C ARG A 166 12.30 15.19 0.13
N GLY A 167 11.18 14.91 0.82
CA GLY A 167 10.47 15.89 1.65
C GLY A 167 11.23 16.29 2.91
N VAL A 168 11.87 15.34 3.60
CA VAL A 168 12.63 15.57 4.84
C VAL A 168 13.91 16.38 4.59
N ARG A 169 14.64 16.12 3.50
CA ARG A 169 15.88 16.86 3.18
C ARG A 169 15.67 18.36 2.95
N ARG A 170 14.46 18.79 2.59
CA ARG A 170 14.16 20.24 2.38
C ARG A 170 13.90 21.00 3.68
N ASN A 171 13.49 20.30 4.76
CA ASN A 171 13.23 20.92 6.06
C ASN A 171 14.44 20.93 7.02
N CYS A 172 15.57 20.36 6.60
CA CYS A 172 16.79 20.45 7.39
C CYS A 172 17.52 21.76 7.05
N PRO A 173 17.63 22.75 7.97
CA PRO A 173 18.41 23.95 7.71
C PRO A 173 19.85 23.53 7.44
N ARG A 174 20.42 23.99 6.32
CA ARG A 174 21.85 23.81 6.02
C ARG A 174 22.63 24.29 7.25
N ARG A 175 23.26 23.38 7.97
CA ARG A 175 24.32 23.78 8.91
C ARG A 175 25.39 24.44 8.05
N THR A 176 25.47 25.74 8.09
CA THR A 176 26.61 26.51 7.60
C THR A 176 27.83 26.14 8.43
N PRO A 177 29.00 26.05 7.82
CA PRO A 177 30.26 25.70 8.48
C PRO A 177 30.68 26.70 9.54
#